data_6073aae02499f18beb5a598c6fe9408c
#
_entry.id   6073aae02499f18beb5a598c6fe9408c
#
_cell.length_a   1.000
_cell.length_b   1.000
_cell.length_c   1.000
_cell.angle_alpha   90.00
_cell.angle_beta   90.00
_cell.angle_gamma   90.00
#
_symmetry.space_group_name_H-M   'P 1'
#
loop_
_entity.id
_entity.type
_entity.pdbx_description
1 polymer ?
#
loop_
_entity_poly.entity_id
_entity_poly.type
_entity_poly.pdbx_seq_one_letter_code
_entity_poly.pdbx_strand_id
1 'polypeptide(L)'
;MNKQEISIVAALGILLLFSNPVVISTLKALPRSPAGTLLFFGGGVLWFLFRVAKMGDADRIIGSSNVPWVIGFAALGVLSIKYVPDFLAVRGLSILTLLVATPLLDAAFMEYDHPQRLLLVAPVFAAVVAALYLAAVPYRLRDFFQWLFAIPGRGRALGAGLLVYGILLTIVAFTY
;
A
#
# COMPACT_ATOMS: atom_id res chain seq x y z
N MET A 1 -5.76 11.98 14.01
CA MET A 1 -5.69 10.67 13.31
C MET A 1 -6.83 10.56 12.31
N ASN A 2 -6.56 10.23 11.05
CA ASN A 2 -7.57 10.30 9.99
C ASN A 2 -8.48 9.06 10.04
N LYS A 3 -9.82 9.25 10.04
CA LYS A 3 -10.83 8.16 10.09
C LYS A 3 -10.67 7.13 8.95
N GLN A 4 -10.09 7.53 7.83
CA GLN A 4 -9.88 6.66 6.66
C GLN A 4 -8.87 5.54 6.92
N GLU A 5 -7.83 5.79 7.71
CA GLU A 5 -6.77 4.83 8.01
C GLU A 5 -7.28 3.67 8.85
N ILE A 6 -8.07 4.01 9.87
CA ILE A 6 -8.72 3.03 10.75
C ILE A 6 -9.64 2.12 9.94
N SER A 7 -10.38 2.72 8.98
CA SER A 7 -11.30 1.99 8.11
C SER A 7 -10.58 0.98 7.21
N ILE A 8 -9.41 1.29 6.70
CA ILE A 8 -8.63 0.40 5.83
C ILE A 8 -8.14 -0.84 6.60
N VAL A 9 -7.56 -0.63 7.79
CA VAL A 9 -7.07 -1.74 8.62
C VAL A 9 -8.21 -2.64 9.06
N ALA A 10 -9.32 -2.05 9.50
CA ALA A 10 -10.52 -2.78 9.90
C ALA A 10 -11.12 -3.56 8.72
N ALA A 11 -11.22 -2.94 7.53
CA ALA A 11 -11.74 -3.59 6.32
C ALA A 11 -10.89 -4.79 5.90
N LEU A 12 -9.57 -4.67 5.94
CA LEU A 12 -8.66 -5.80 5.67
C LEU A 12 -8.82 -6.91 6.71
N GLY A 13 -8.98 -6.55 7.98
CA GLY A 13 -9.25 -7.51 9.05
C GLY A 13 -10.55 -8.28 8.82
N ILE A 14 -11.65 -7.58 8.49
CA ILE A 14 -12.95 -8.18 8.17
C ILE A 14 -12.85 -9.10 6.95
N LEU A 15 -12.20 -8.65 5.87
CA LEU A 15 -12.01 -9.42 4.65
C LEU A 15 -11.28 -10.74 4.90
N LEU A 16 -10.26 -10.74 5.75
CA LEU A 16 -9.51 -11.94 6.10
C LEU A 16 -10.26 -12.85 7.08
N LEU A 17 -11.05 -12.29 8.02
CA LEU A 17 -11.88 -13.06 8.95
C LEU A 17 -12.96 -13.85 8.20
N PHE A 18 -13.65 -13.19 7.27
CA PHE A 18 -14.72 -13.78 6.47
C PHE A 18 -14.20 -14.32 5.13
N SER A 19 -12.91 -14.71 5.06
CA SER A 19 -12.30 -15.25 3.86
C SER A 19 -13.01 -16.56 3.44
N ASN A 20 -13.88 -16.43 2.46
CA ASN A 20 -14.51 -17.56 1.78
C ASN A 20 -13.58 -18.07 0.64
N PRO A 21 -13.88 -19.24 0.01
CA PRO A 21 -13.05 -19.77 -1.08
C PRO A 21 -12.81 -18.79 -2.24
N VAL A 22 -13.76 -17.89 -2.53
CA VAL A 22 -13.64 -16.90 -3.59
C VAL A 22 -12.61 -15.84 -3.22
N VAL A 23 -12.65 -15.32 -2.00
CA VAL A 23 -11.65 -14.34 -1.50
C VAL A 23 -10.26 -14.96 -1.51
N ILE A 24 -10.13 -16.21 -1.03
CA ILE A 24 -8.83 -16.91 -1.00
C ILE A 24 -8.28 -17.09 -2.42
N SER A 25 -9.09 -17.54 -3.37
CA SER A 25 -8.65 -17.72 -4.76
C SER A 25 -8.26 -16.40 -5.41
N THR A 26 -9.02 -15.33 -5.16
CA THR A 26 -8.73 -13.98 -5.66
C THR A 26 -7.42 -13.45 -5.11
N LEU A 27 -7.18 -13.57 -3.79
CA LEU A 27 -5.93 -13.11 -3.17
C LEU A 27 -4.71 -13.92 -3.68
N LYS A 28 -4.85 -15.23 -3.87
CA LYS A 28 -3.78 -16.06 -4.45
C LYS A 28 -3.48 -15.71 -5.91
N ALA A 29 -4.50 -15.32 -6.68
CA ALA A 29 -4.36 -14.93 -8.08
C ALA A 29 -3.88 -13.47 -8.25
N LEU A 30 -4.10 -12.60 -7.24
CA LEU A 30 -3.85 -11.17 -7.30
C LEU A 30 -2.45 -10.78 -7.80
N PRO A 31 -1.34 -11.44 -7.39
CA PRO A 31 0.01 -11.06 -7.82
C PRO A 31 0.23 -11.07 -9.33
N ARG A 32 -0.55 -11.88 -10.06
CA ARG A 32 -0.47 -12.04 -11.53
C ARG A 32 -1.77 -11.63 -12.24
N SER A 33 -2.72 -11.04 -11.53
CA SER A 33 -4.01 -10.66 -12.07
C SER A 33 -3.90 -9.42 -12.96
N PRO A 34 -4.44 -9.44 -14.20
CA PRO A 34 -4.53 -8.25 -15.05
C PRO A 34 -5.36 -7.13 -14.40
N ALA A 35 -6.43 -7.48 -13.71
CA ALA A 35 -7.26 -6.53 -12.96
C ALA A 35 -6.47 -5.91 -11.80
N GLY A 36 -5.68 -6.72 -11.07
CA GLY A 36 -4.76 -6.24 -10.04
C GLY A 36 -3.69 -5.31 -10.60
N THR A 37 -3.16 -5.61 -11.78
CA THR A 37 -2.20 -4.75 -12.48
C THR A 37 -2.84 -3.41 -12.82
N LEU A 38 -4.03 -3.40 -13.42
CA LEU A 38 -4.71 -2.17 -13.78
C LEU A 38 -5.04 -1.32 -12.55
N LEU A 39 -5.54 -1.95 -11.48
CA LEU A 39 -5.94 -1.25 -10.26
C LEU A 39 -4.73 -0.71 -9.49
N PHE A 40 -3.76 -1.56 -9.17
CA PHE A 40 -2.64 -1.16 -8.31
C PHE A 40 -1.55 -0.44 -9.06
N PHE A 41 -1.10 -0.97 -10.20
CA PHE A 41 -0.05 -0.32 -10.96
C PHE A 41 -0.58 0.90 -11.71
N GLY A 42 -1.72 0.78 -12.41
CA GLY A 42 -2.36 1.90 -13.08
C GLY A 42 -2.71 3.03 -12.11
N GLY A 43 -3.39 2.71 -10.99
CA GLY A 43 -3.72 3.67 -9.94
C GLY A 43 -2.46 4.30 -9.31
N GLY A 44 -1.45 3.49 -9.02
CA GLY A 44 -0.18 3.96 -8.47
C GLY A 44 0.57 4.91 -9.41
N VAL A 45 0.66 4.55 -10.69
CA VAL A 45 1.29 5.41 -11.71
C VAL A 45 0.53 6.73 -11.88
N LEU A 46 -0.81 6.69 -11.94
CA LEU A 46 -1.61 7.91 -12.06
C LEU A 46 -1.44 8.84 -10.86
N TRP A 47 -1.48 8.29 -9.65
CA TRP A 47 -1.24 9.09 -8.44
C TRP A 47 0.18 9.65 -8.40
N PHE A 48 1.18 8.82 -8.73
CA PHE A 48 2.57 9.27 -8.80
C PHE A 48 2.75 10.41 -9.81
N LEU A 49 2.20 10.27 -11.02
CA LEU A 49 2.24 11.33 -12.05
C LEU A 49 1.56 12.62 -11.60
N PHE A 50 0.45 12.51 -10.86
CA PHE A 50 -0.21 13.66 -10.26
C PHE A 50 0.70 14.37 -9.24
N ARG A 51 1.44 13.61 -8.41
CA ARG A 51 2.44 14.20 -7.49
C ARG A 51 3.58 14.87 -8.24
N VAL A 52 4.10 14.23 -9.27
CA VAL A 52 5.16 14.80 -10.14
C VAL A 52 4.68 16.07 -10.85
N ALA A 53 3.44 16.09 -11.34
CA ALA A 53 2.86 17.29 -11.99
C ALA A 53 2.74 18.48 -11.04
N LYS A 54 2.60 18.23 -9.73
CA LYS A 54 2.52 19.24 -8.66
C LYS A 54 3.85 19.46 -7.91
N MET A 55 4.95 18.94 -8.44
CA MET A 55 6.27 19.09 -7.84
C MET A 55 6.70 20.55 -7.80
N GLY A 56 7.22 21.01 -6.65
CA GLY A 56 7.69 22.37 -6.44
C GLY A 56 9.01 22.66 -7.16
N ASP A 57 9.39 23.94 -7.22
CA ASP A 57 10.64 24.38 -7.87
C ASP A 57 11.88 23.79 -7.18
N ALA A 58 11.84 23.64 -5.87
CA ALA A 58 12.93 23.09 -5.07
C ALA A 58 13.21 21.61 -5.36
N ASP A 59 12.20 20.87 -5.82
CA ASP A 59 12.31 19.42 -6.08
C ASP A 59 12.73 19.13 -7.53
N ARG A 60 12.79 20.16 -8.38
CA ARG A 60 13.21 20.02 -9.78
C ARG A 60 14.73 20.05 -9.91
N ILE A 61 15.29 18.95 -10.38
CA ILE A 61 16.73 18.84 -10.62
C ILE A 61 17.13 19.56 -11.91
N ILE A 62 16.27 19.54 -12.94
CA ILE A 62 16.56 20.11 -14.27
C ILE A 62 15.29 20.77 -14.83
N GLY A 63 15.45 22.00 -15.33
CA GLY A 63 14.41 22.72 -16.06
C GLY A 63 13.41 23.47 -15.20
N SER A 64 12.64 24.36 -15.85
CA SER A 64 11.62 25.20 -15.23
C SER A 64 10.21 24.60 -15.26
N SER A 65 10.03 23.40 -15.85
CA SER A 65 8.73 22.78 -16.08
C SER A 65 8.69 21.34 -15.56
N ASN A 66 7.53 20.91 -15.04
CA ASN A 66 7.28 19.52 -14.64
C ASN A 66 6.91 18.60 -15.81
N VAL A 67 6.60 19.16 -16.97
CA VAL A 67 6.11 18.43 -18.16
C VAL A 67 7.07 17.34 -18.63
N PRO A 68 8.40 17.56 -18.78
CA PRO A 68 9.32 16.52 -19.20
C PRO A 68 9.37 15.35 -18.22
N TRP A 69 9.27 15.63 -16.92
CA TRP A 69 9.25 14.60 -15.87
C TRP A 69 7.98 13.75 -15.93
N VAL A 70 6.82 14.40 -16.11
CA VAL A 70 5.54 13.69 -16.28
C VAL A 70 5.58 12.79 -17.51
N ILE A 71 6.05 13.30 -18.65
CA ILE A 71 6.16 12.51 -19.89
C ILE A 71 7.14 11.34 -19.72
N GLY A 72 8.31 11.58 -19.12
CA GLY A 72 9.30 10.54 -18.87
C GLY A 72 8.78 9.42 -18.01
N PHE A 73 8.16 9.74 -16.87
CA PHE A 73 7.58 8.73 -15.98
C PHE A 73 6.34 8.05 -16.56
N ALA A 74 5.52 8.76 -17.34
CA ALA A 74 4.40 8.15 -18.04
C ALA A 74 4.89 7.13 -19.08
N ALA A 75 5.92 7.47 -19.84
CA ALA A 75 6.55 6.55 -20.79
C ALA A 75 7.12 5.31 -20.09
N LEU A 76 7.82 5.48 -18.96
CA LEU A 76 8.31 4.38 -18.15
C LEU A 76 7.17 3.49 -17.64
N GLY A 77 6.05 4.07 -17.21
CA GLY A 77 4.86 3.32 -16.81
C GLY A 77 4.31 2.46 -17.95
N VAL A 78 4.15 3.03 -19.14
CA VAL A 78 3.67 2.28 -20.33
C VAL A 78 4.67 1.20 -20.74
N LEU A 79 5.96 1.50 -20.76
CA LEU A 79 7.00 0.52 -21.08
C LEU A 79 7.03 -0.63 -20.07
N SER A 80 6.80 -0.35 -18.80
CA SER A 80 6.72 -1.38 -17.74
C SER A 80 5.60 -2.38 -18.01
N ILE A 81 4.43 -1.93 -18.46
CA ILE A 81 3.31 -2.83 -18.84
C ILE A 81 3.71 -3.74 -20.00
N LYS A 82 4.46 -3.22 -20.95
CA LYS A 82 4.84 -3.96 -22.17
C LYS A 82 5.99 -4.94 -21.92
N TYR A 83 7.03 -4.53 -21.18
CA TYR A 83 8.30 -5.26 -21.08
C TYR A 83 8.47 -6.02 -19.76
N VAL A 84 7.75 -5.66 -18.70
CA VAL A 84 7.86 -6.25 -17.37
C VAL A 84 6.48 -6.58 -16.78
N PRO A 85 5.63 -7.34 -17.50
CA PRO A 85 4.25 -7.59 -17.07
C PRO A 85 4.18 -8.47 -15.81
N ASP A 86 5.20 -9.30 -15.56
CA ASP A 86 5.20 -10.23 -14.45
C ASP A 86 5.20 -9.54 -13.09
N PHE A 87 4.21 -9.92 -12.26
CA PHE A 87 4.02 -9.38 -10.92
C PHE A 87 3.87 -7.85 -10.84
N LEU A 88 3.44 -7.21 -11.95
CA LEU A 88 3.28 -5.77 -12.00
C LEU A 88 2.21 -5.27 -11.00
N ALA A 89 1.20 -6.10 -10.69
CA ALA A 89 0.23 -5.83 -9.63
C ALA A 89 0.90 -5.65 -8.26
N VAL A 90 1.92 -6.46 -7.93
CA VAL A 90 2.65 -6.37 -6.65
C VAL A 90 3.51 -5.11 -6.60
N ARG A 91 4.21 -4.80 -7.70
CA ARG A 91 4.99 -3.55 -7.79
C ARG A 91 4.09 -2.31 -7.69
N GLY A 92 2.93 -2.35 -8.32
CA GLY A 92 1.92 -1.30 -8.21
C GLY A 92 1.40 -1.14 -6.77
N LEU A 93 1.13 -2.25 -6.08
CA LEU A 93 0.77 -2.24 -4.66
C LEU A 93 1.88 -1.60 -3.82
N SER A 94 3.15 -1.91 -4.10
CA SER A 94 4.29 -1.28 -3.42
C SER A 94 4.34 0.22 -3.66
N ILE A 95 4.15 0.68 -4.90
CA ILE A 95 4.08 2.11 -5.23
C ILE A 95 2.95 2.80 -4.45
N LEU A 96 1.76 2.22 -4.45
CA LEU A 96 0.62 2.77 -3.71
C LEU A 96 0.89 2.83 -2.20
N THR A 97 1.49 1.79 -1.63
CA THR A 97 1.85 1.77 -0.20
C THR A 97 2.82 2.90 0.14
N LEU A 98 3.85 3.13 -0.69
CA LEU A 98 4.79 4.22 -0.48
C LEU A 98 4.14 5.59 -0.63
N LEU A 99 3.23 5.77 -1.60
CA LEU A 99 2.51 7.03 -1.78
C LEU A 99 1.53 7.32 -0.62
N VAL A 100 0.88 6.28 -0.09
CA VAL A 100 -0.02 6.39 1.07
C VAL A 100 0.76 6.65 2.35
N ALA A 101 1.98 6.11 2.49
CA ALA A 101 2.80 6.31 3.68
C ALA A 101 3.07 7.80 3.98
N THR A 102 3.26 8.63 2.93
CA THR A 102 3.53 10.07 3.09
C THR A 102 2.42 10.77 3.90
N PRO A 103 1.15 10.81 3.46
CA PRO A 103 0.11 11.50 4.21
C PRO A 103 -0.17 10.88 5.58
N LEU A 104 0.12 9.57 5.77
CA LEU A 104 -0.01 8.92 7.07
C LEU A 104 1.05 9.41 8.06
N LEU A 105 2.29 9.56 7.61
CA LEU A 105 3.38 10.08 8.42
C LEU A 105 3.23 11.58 8.67
N ASP A 106 2.75 12.33 7.68
CA ASP A 106 2.45 13.77 7.83
C ASP A 106 1.39 14.01 8.92
N ALA A 107 0.38 13.13 9.01
CA ALA A 107 -0.66 13.21 10.04
C ALA A 107 -0.14 12.98 11.48
N ALA A 108 1.02 12.32 11.63
CA ALA A 108 1.68 12.09 12.93
C ALA A 108 2.86 13.06 13.17
N PHE A 109 3.14 13.94 12.20
CA PHE A 109 4.27 14.86 12.26
C PHE A 109 3.99 15.98 13.27
N MET A 110 4.98 16.30 14.10
CA MET A 110 4.92 17.31 15.16
C MET A 110 3.98 17.03 16.36
N GLU A 111 3.28 15.90 16.39
CA GLU A 111 2.42 15.49 17.52
C GLU A 111 3.24 14.86 18.66
N TYR A 112 4.27 15.60 19.15
CA TYR A 112 5.25 15.08 20.13
C TYR A 112 4.65 14.86 21.51
N ASP A 113 3.60 15.59 21.87
CA ASP A 113 2.92 15.53 23.16
C ASP A 113 2.08 14.25 23.31
N HIS A 114 1.84 13.54 22.19
CA HIS A 114 1.03 12.33 22.14
C HIS A 114 1.87 11.09 21.80
N PRO A 115 2.38 10.33 22.80
CA PRO A 115 3.19 9.13 22.53
C PRO A 115 2.44 8.05 21.76
N GLN A 116 1.10 8.06 21.79
CA GLN A 116 0.22 7.13 21.07
C GLN A 116 0.40 7.22 19.53
N ARG A 117 0.95 8.33 19.00
CA ARG A 117 1.31 8.45 17.57
C ARG A 117 2.18 7.31 17.07
N LEU A 118 3.00 6.72 17.95
CA LEU A 118 3.87 5.60 17.60
C LEU A 118 3.09 4.36 17.16
N LEU A 119 1.84 4.19 17.63
CA LEU A 119 0.97 3.13 17.16
C LEU A 119 0.61 3.28 15.68
N LEU A 120 0.59 4.49 15.14
CA LEU A 120 0.41 4.72 13.71
C LEU A 120 1.75 4.64 12.96
N VAL A 121 2.77 5.30 13.47
CA VAL A 121 4.07 5.45 12.81
C VAL A 121 4.77 4.11 12.62
N ALA A 122 4.80 3.26 13.65
CA ALA A 122 5.50 1.97 13.59
C ALA A 122 4.98 1.04 12.48
N PRO A 123 3.67 0.77 12.34
CA PRO A 123 3.17 -0.06 11.24
C PRO A 123 3.32 0.59 9.87
N VAL A 124 3.27 1.93 9.76
CA VAL A 124 3.53 2.60 8.49
C VAL A 124 4.97 2.36 8.05
N PHE A 125 5.96 2.49 8.94
CA PHE A 125 7.34 2.15 8.61
C PHE A 125 7.51 0.66 8.29
N ALA A 126 6.85 -0.24 9.01
CA ALA A 126 6.86 -1.67 8.67
C ALA A 126 6.27 -1.92 7.27
N ALA A 127 5.18 -1.22 6.91
CA ALA A 127 4.59 -1.29 5.58
C ALA A 127 5.51 -0.73 4.49
N VAL A 128 6.23 0.37 4.76
CA VAL A 128 7.24 0.92 3.85
C VAL A 128 8.36 -0.09 3.59
N VAL A 129 8.91 -0.71 4.64
CA VAL A 129 9.95 -1.74 4.51
C VAL A 129 9.42 -2.93 3.71
N ALA A 130 8.21 -3.40 4.01
CA ALA A 130 7.58 -4.48 3.27
C ALA A 130 7.34 -4.11 1.79
N ALA A 131 6.91 -2.88 1.50
CA ALA A 131 6.71 -2.40 0.14
C ALA A 131 8.01 -2.35 -0.66
N LEU A 132 9.10 -1.86 -0.08
CA LEU A 132 10.42 -1.86 -0.73
C LEU A 132 10.91 -3.28 -1.00
N TYR A 133 10.74 -4.18 -0.03
CA TYR A 133 11.09 -5.58 -0.19
C TYR A 133 10.28 -6.26 -1.30
N LEU A 134 8.95 -6.04 -1.34
CA LEU A 134 8.08 -6.61 -2.37
C LEU A 134 8.28 -5.98 -3.74
N ALA A 135 8.71 -4.73 -3.84
CA ALA A 135 9.10 -4.12 -5.10
C ALA A 135 10.32 -4.82 -5.72
N ALA A 136 11.30 -5.19 -4.88
CA ALA A 136 12.50 -5.91 -5.30
C ALA A 136 12.23 -7.41 -5.56
N VAL A 137 11.43 -8.06 -4.72
CA VAL A 137 11.19 -9.51 -4.71
C VAL A 137 9.68 -9.81 -4.75
N PRO A 138 8.99 -9.50 -5.86
CA PRO A 138 7.52 -9.47 -5.91
C PRO A 138 6.87 -10.86 -5.77
N TYR A 139 7.56 -11.94 -6.11
CA TYR A 139 7.03 -13.30 -5.95
C TYR A 139 6.78 -13.68 -4.48
N ARG A 140 7.42 -13.02 -3.53
CA ARG A 140 7.22 -13.27 -2.09
C ARG A 140 5.79 -12.99 -1.62
N LEU A 141 5.07 -12.09 -2.28
CA LEU A 141 3.66 -11.88 -1.95
C LEU A 141 2.80 -13.10 -2.31
N ARG A 142 3.09 -13.75 -3.45
CA ARG A 142 2.44 -15.02 -3.84
C ARG A 142 2.74 -16.10 -2.79
N ASP A 143 3.99 -16.25 -2.41
CA ASP A 143 4.44 -17.27 -1.46
C ASP A 143 3.81 -17.01 -0.07
N PHE A 144 3.70 -15.74 0.33
CA PHE A 144 3.00 -15.34 1.55
C PHE A 144 1.52 -15.76 1.55
N PHE A 145 0.79 -15.49 0.45
CA PHE A 145 -0.60 -15.93 0.36
C PHE A 145 -0.74 -17.45 0.32
N GLN A 146 0.18 -18.16 -0.33
CA GLN A 146 0.20 -19.62 -0.30
C GLN A 146 0.40 -20.14 1.12
N TRP A 147 1.36 -19.60 1.86
CA TRP A 147 1.63 -19.95 3.25
C TRP A 147 0.46 -19.59 4.18
N LEU A 148 -0.13 -18.40 4.00
CA LEU A 148 -1.22 -17.91 4.83
C LEU A 148 -2.47 -18.81 4.73
N PHE A 149 -2.78 -19.26 3.51
CA PHE A 149 -3.95 -20.08 3.24
C PHE A 149 -3.62 -21.58 3.09
N ALA A 150 -2.43 -22.02 3.47
CA ALA A 150 -2.06 -23.44 3.50
C ALA A 150 -2.75 -24.17 4.66
N ILE A 151 -2.95 -23.51 5.79
CA ILE A 151 -3.59 -24.06 6.99
C ILE A 151 -4.87 -23.29 7.27
N PRO A 152 -6.02 -23.98 7.39
CA PRO A 152 -7.27 -23.36 7.81
C PRO A 152 -7.08 -22.66 9.17
N GLY A 153 -7.48 -21.39 9.26
CA GLY A 153 -7.37 -20.61 10.49
C GLY A 153 -6.25 -19.56 10.52
N ARG A 154 -5.13 -19.72 9.80
CA ARG A 154 -4.08 -18.69 9.76
C ARG A 154 -4.59 -17.36 9.22
N GLY A 155 -5.36 -17.38 8.13
CA GLY A 155 -5.98 -16.18 7.56
C GLY A 155 -6.93 -15.52 8.55
N ARG A 156 -7.74 -16.31 9.26
CA ARG A 156 -8.65 -15.81 10.30
C ARG A 156 -7.90 -15.23 11.50
N ALA A 157 -6.82 -15.87 11.94
CA ALA A 157 -5.99 -15.36 13.02
C ALA A 157 -5.36 -14.01 12.67
N LEU A 158 -4.81 -13.88 11.45
CA LEU A 158 -4.29 -12.60 10.96
C LEU A 158 -5.40 -11.55 10.87
N GLY A 159 -6.57 -11.92 10.35
CA GLY A 159 -7.74 -11.06 10.26
C GLY A 159 -8.21 -10.57 11.63
N ALA A 160 -8.28 -11.46 12.62
CA ALA A 160 -8.62 -11.11 13.99
C ALA A 160 -7.60 -10.14 14.60
N GLY A 161 -6.30 -10.39 14.41
CA GLY A 161 -5.24 -9.48 14.86
C GLY A 161 -5.35 -8.08 14.26
N LEU A 162 -5.59 -7.98 12.95
CA LEU A 162 -5.80 -6.70 12.28
C LEU A 162 -7.07 -5.97 12.76
N LEU A 163 -8.16 -6.70 13.05
CA LEU A 163 -9.36 -6.09 13.61
C LEU A 163 -9.14 -5.56 15.02
N VAL A 164 -8.52 -6.34 15.89
CA VAL A 164 -8.17 -5.91 17.25
C VAL A 164 -7.29 -4.65 17.18
N TYR A 165 -6.32 -4.64 16.27
CA TYR A 165 -5.47 -3.49 16.06
C TYR A 165 -6.24 -2.26 15.52
N GLY A 166 -7.15 -2.45 14.56
CA GLY A 166 -8.02 -1.39 14.05
C GLY A 166 -8.95 -0.80 15.13
N ILE A 167 -9.48 -1.66 16.01
CA ILE A 167 -10.28 -1.22 17.17
C ILE A 167 -9.42 -0.41 18.15
N LEU A 168 -8.21 -0.87 18.43
CA LEU A 168 -7.26 -0.17 19.31
C LEU A 168 -6.94 1.23 18.75
N LEU A 169 -6.64 1.33 17.44
CA LEU A 169 -6.43 2.62 16.78
C LEU A 169 -7.68 3.52 16.88
N THR A 170 -8.87 2.94 16.76
CA THR A 170 -10.14 3.68 16.92
C THR A 170 -10.27 4.27 18.31
N ILE A 171 -10.05 3.47 19.35
CA ILE A 171 -10.12 3.90 20.75
C ILE A 171 -9.11 5.03 20.99
N VAL A 172 -7.88 4.84 20.54
CA VAL A 172 -6.82 5.85 20.64
C VAL A 172 -7.21 7.14 19.92
N ALA A 173 -7.86 7.05 18.75
CA ALA A 173 -8.31 8.23 18.01
C ALA A 173 -9.36 9.07 18.75
N PHE A 174 -10.11 8.49 19.68
CA PHE A 174 -11.06 9.24 20.53
C PHE A 174 -10.41 9.85 21.77
N THR A 175 -9.15 9.54 22.04
CA THR A 175 -8.39 10.11 23.18
C THR A 175 -7.53 11.33 22.80
N TYR A 176 -7.56 11.70 21.51
CA TYR A 176 -6.92 12.90 20.98
C TYR A 176 -7.80 14.15 21.09
#